data_5a055df8212808ef790716c37504df00
#
_entry.id   5a055df8212808ef790716c37504df00
#
_cell.length_a   1.000
_cell.length_b   1.000
_cell.length_c   1.000
_cell.angle_alpha   90.00
_cell.angle_beta   90.00
_cell.angle_gamma   90.00
#
_symmetry.space_group_name_H-M   'P 1'
#
loop_
_entity.id
_entity.type
_entity.pdbx_description
1 polymer ?
#
loop_
_entity_poly.entity_id
_entity_poly.type
_entity_poly.pdbx_seq_one_letter_code
_entity_poly.pdbx_strand_id
1 'polypeptide(L)'
;MSLPLDIYALQDFTLQNFAKRKCLSDEVACLTFEKFWDAVDIKSKEFHQESSKAPIVIFVENSTSTLINFFAIWKAGGVVVPLNPKLSQSQKDKILLQIRPWIIIQSKENLTTTFDNPVYLPIEVDLLIATSGSTGFPKLVALSIPNFIWSAKGSSENIPVDPDDKWLINLPLFHVGGMSIVFRTMLAGANAIIAPKNLDADFIDQKRITHFSLVATQLDRFIKTDVPLNRDTKAILVGGSKIPQFLIRKSMELNLPIHTSYGCSEMASQVCTTAQGATIVELMTAGKVLASRQLQIDKERRIQLNGKTRFLGYWQNHKLQKPFDENGWFTSNDLGEFDKNGFLKVMGRLDRMFISGGENIHPEQIEQALLDIEGILNAVVIDMPSKTYGSRPVAFLQGQKNYDDLILRKLLSENLTPFQIPDVFLDWPSQEFSLKSSLNEFRQIAQNRISICY
;
A
#
# COMPACT_ATOMS: atom_id res chain seq x y z
N MET A 1 25.00 16.15 -1.13
CA MET A 1 24.00 17.08 -1.68
C MET A 1 22.80 17.15 -0.71
N SER A 2 22.20 18.35 -0.55
CA SER A 2 20.95 18.49 0.18
C SER A 2 19.81 17.80 -0.59
N LEU A 3 18.83 17.23 0.13
CA LEU A 3 17.67 16.62 -0.51
C LEU A 3 16.77 17.69 -1.15
N PRO A 4 16.19 17.43 -2.33
CA PRO A 4 15.27 18.33 -3.01
C PRO A 4 13.88 18.24 -2.37
N LEU A 5 13.58 19.07 -1.37
CA LEU A 5 12.40 18.93 -0.51
C LEU A 5 11.11 19.61 -1.03
N ASP A 6 11.12 20.11 -2.25
CA ASP A 6 9.93 20.62 -2.94
C ASP A 6 9.96 20.27 -4.44
N ILE A 7 8.88 20.59 -5.15
CA ILE A 7 8.74 20.21 -6.55
C ILE A 7 9.75 20.93 -7.47
N TYR A 8 10.10 22.15 -7.18
CA TYR A 8 11.05 22.94 -7.98
C TYR A 8 12.47 22.45 -7.73
N ALA A 9 12.84 22.22 -6.45
CA ALA A 9 14.12 21.63 -6.09
C ALA A 9 14.27 20.21 -6.68
N LEU A 10 13.20 19.43 -6.77
CA LEU A 10 13.22 18.10 -7.40
C LEU A 10 13.42 18.19 -8.92
N GLN A 11 12.79 19.17 -9.58
CA GLN A 11 13.01 19.46 -11.00
C GLN A 11 14.48 19.82 -11.24
N ASP A 12 15.00 20.81 -10.52
CA ASP A 12 16.38 21.28 -10.67
C ASP A 12 17.38 20.15 -10.42
N PHE A 13 17.19 19.38 -9.33
CA PHE A 13 18.04 18.24 -9.00
C PHE A 13 18.07 17.21 -10.13
N THR A 14 16.92 16.82 -10.64
CA THR A 14 16.86 15.78 -11.68
C THR A 14 17.37 16.27 -13.03
N LEU A 15 17.11 17.52 -13.40
CA LEU A 15 17.63 18.11 -14.63
C LEU A 15 19.14 18.32 -14.60
N GLN A 16 19.70 18.76 -13.47
CA GLN A 16 21.15 18.92 -13.34
C GLN A 16 21.91 17.59 -13.42
N ASN A 17 21.33 16.51 -12.87
CA ASN A 17 22.05 15.23 -12.77
C ASN A 17 21.65 14.21 -13.84
N PHE A 18 20.42 14.27 -14.38
CA PHE A 18 19.84 13.16 -15.16
C PHE A 18 19.08 13.58 -16.41
N ALA A 19 19.13 14.83 -16.88
CA ALA A 19 18.28 15.41 -17.94
C ALA A 19 18.01 14.48 -19.14
N LYS A 20 19.07 13.85 -19.68
CA LYS A 20 18.99 12.98 -20.87
C LYS A 20 18.67 11.52 -20.56
N ARG A 21 18.58 11.13 -19.27
CA ARG A 21 18.24 9.75 -18.89
C ARG A 21 16.73 9.52 -19.00
N LYS A 22 16.34 8.27 -19.27
CA LYS A 22 14.94 7.85 -19.22
C LYS A 22 14.43 7.91 -17.78
N CYS A 23 13.29 8.56 -17.56
CA CYS A 23 12.68 8.67 -16.23
C CYS A 23 11.35 7.93 -16.12
N LEU A 24 10.59 7.86 -17.23
CA LEU A 24 9.25 7.30 -17.24
C LEU A 24 8.95 6.66 -18.59
N SER A 25 8.43 5.43 -18.54
CA SER A 25 8.08 4.69 -19.75
C SER A 25 6.78 3.91 -19.56
N ASP A 26 5.93 3.88 -20.58
CA ASP A 26 4.78 2.98 -20.71
C ASP A 26 4.81 2.30 -22.10
N GLU A 27 3.69 1.69 -22.50
CA GLU A 27 3.59 1.03 -23.83
C GLU A 27 3.64 2.02 -25.00
N VAL A 28 3.32 3.29 -24.74
CA VAL A 28 3.15 4.33 -25.78
C VAL A 28 4.32 5.32 -25.78
N ALA A 29 4.82 5.68 -24.61
CA ALA A 29 5.78 6.76 -24.41
C ALA A 29 7.03 6.31 -23.64
N CYS A 30 8.16 6.92 -23.97
CA CYS A 30 9.41 6.83 -23.23
C CYS A 30 9.99 8.23 -23.09
N LEU A 31 9.92 8.80 -21.90
CA LEU A 31 10.34 10.16 -21.63
C LEU A 31 11.69 10.18 -20.91
N THR A 32 12.54 11.13 -21.30
CA THR A 32 13.69 11.55 -20.51
C THR A 32 13.23 12.51 -19.41
N PHE A 33 14.08 12.77 -18.41
CA PHE A 33 13.76 13.76 -17.36
C PHE A 33 13.45 15.13 -17.98
N GLU A 34 14.24 15.57 -18.96
CA GLU A 34 13.99 16.83 -19.69
C GLU A 34 12.60 16.85 -20.31
N LYS A 35 12.27 15.85 -21.15
CA LYS A 35 10.96 15.77 -21.81
C LYS A 35 9.79 15.65 -20.83
N PHE A 36 9.99 14.95 -19.71
CA PHE A 36 9.00 14.84 -18.67
C PHE A 36 8.71 16.21 -18.04
N TRP A 37 9.75 16.95 -17.66
CA TRP A 37 9.59 18.27 -17.06
C TRP A 37 9.04 19.30 -18.04
N ASP A 38 9.43 19.26 -19.32
CA ASP A 38 8.82 20.10 -20.37
C ASP A 38 7.30 19.85 -20.45
N ALA A 39 6.87 18.58 -20.44
CA ALA A 39 5.47 18.24 -20.45
C ALA A 39 4.73 18.70 -19.18
N VAL A 40 5.38 18.57 -18.01
CA VAL A 40 4.87 19.08 -16.74
C VAL A 40 4.72 20.60 -16.76
N ASP A 41 5.70 21.32 -17.31
CA ASP A 41 5.70 22.79 -17.39
C ASP A 41 4.59 23.31 -18.31
N ILE A 42 4.38 22.65 -19.44
CA ILE A 42 3.27 22.96 -20.32
C ILE A 42 1.92 22.71 -19.63
N LYS A 43 1.79 21.53 -19.02
CA LYS A 43 0.53 21.11 -18.38
C LYS A 43 0.20 21.91 -17.11
N SER A 44 1.21 22.37 -16.38
CA SER A 44 1.00 23.17 -15.16
C SER A 44 0.26 24.48 -15.41
N LYS A 45 0.41 25.05 -16.62
CA LYS A 45 -0.27 26.29 -17.01
C LYS A 45 -1.80 26.15 -17.04
N GLU A 46 -2.31 24.93 -17.29
CA GLU A 46 -3.75 24.65 -17.27
C GLU A 46 -4.33 24.70 -15.84
N PHE A 47 -3.49 24.49 -14.81
CA PHE A 47 -3.88 24.51 -13.41
C PHE A 47 -3.51 25.81 -12.70
N HIS A 48 -2.96 26.79 -13.43
CA HIS A 48 -2.58 28.08 -12.85
C HIS A 48 -3.83 28.89 -12.58
N GLN A 49 -4.19 29.00 -11.29
CA GLN A 49 -5.16 29.97 -10.82
C GLN A 49 -4.67 30.63 -9.51
N GLU A 50 -5.32 31.73 -9.14
CA GLU A 50 -4.94 32.64 -8.05
C GLU A 50 -4.87 32.02 -6.65
N SER A 51 -5.20 30.72 -6.49
CA SER A 51 -5.27 30.07 -5.19
C SER A 51 -4.42 28.82 -5.12
N SER A 52 -3.32 28.93 -4.39
CA SER A 52 -2.51 27.81 -3.95
C SER A 52 -3.31 26.85 -3.04
N LYS A 53 -3.05 25.52 -3.17
CA LYS A 53 -3.60 24.46 -2.32
C LYS A 53 -5.08 24.12 -2.52
N ALA A 54 -5.60 24.39 -3.72
CA ALA A 54 -6.88 23.85 -4.15
C ALA A 54 -6.75 22.31 -4.41
N PRO A 55 -7.66 21.49 -3.91
CA PRO A 55 -7.64 20.05 -4.19
C PRO A 55 -8.12 19.74 -5.60
N ILE A 56 -7.36 18.93 -6.32
CA ILE A 56 -7.70 18.44 -7.66
C ILE A 56 -7.81 16.91 -7.60
N VAL A 57 -9.00 16.40 -7.83
CA VAL A 57 -9.29 14.98 -7.85
C VAL A 57 -8.96 14.39 -9.20
N ILE A 58 -8.27 13.27 -9.21
CA ILE A 58 -8.00 12.48 -10.42
C ILE A 58 -8.44 11.04 -10.18
N PHE A 59 -9.34 10.52 -11.03
CA PHE A 59 -9.62 9.09 -11.10
C PHE A 59 -8.49 8.40 -11.85
N VAL A 60 -7.66 7.66 -11.12
CA VAL A 60 -6.34 7.24 -11.57
C VAL A 60 -6.36 5.93 -12.35
N GLU A 61 -5.84 5.98 -13.57
CA GLU A 61 -5.22 4.83 -14.25
C GLU A 61 -3.70 5.06 -14.27
N ASN A 62 -2.90 4.02 -14.01
CA ASN A 62 -1.45 4.14 -14.10
C ASN A 62 -1.07 4.46 -15.55
N SER A 63 -0.56 5.64 -15.80
CA SER A 63 -0.13 6.11 -17.13
C SER A 63 0.87 7.25 -16.99
N THR A 64 1.65 7.46 -18.03
CA THR A 64 2.54 8.63 -18.16
C THR A 64 1.79 9.94 -17.99
N SER A 65 0.59 10.05 -18.61
CA SER A 65 -0.26 11.24 -18.51
C SER A 65 -0.72 11.50 -17.07
N THR A 66 -1.07 10.47 -16.30
CA THR A 66 -1.44 10.61 -14.88
C THR A 66 -0.30 11.22 -14.07
N LEU A 67 0.92 10.75 -14.26
CA LEU A 67 2.08 11.30 -13.54
C LEU A 67 2.41 12.73 -13.97
N ILE A 68 2.32 13.04 -15.26
CA ILE A 68 2.47 14.43 -15.73
C ILE A 68 1.43 15.33 -15.05
N ASN A 69 0.17 14.90 -14.95
CA ASN A 69 -0.88 15.67 -14.26
C ASN A 69 -0.55 15.87 -12.76
N PHE A 70 -0.07 14.85 -12.05
CA PHE A 70 0.29 14.98 -10.63
C PHE A 70 1.38 16.05 -10.43
N PHE A 71 2.46 15.95 -11.21
CA PHE A 71 3.57 16.88 -11.10
C PHE A 71 3.18 18.30 -11.57
N ALA A 72 2.33 18.41 -12.57
CA ALA A 72 1.81 19.70 -13.06
C ALA A 72 0.93 20.39 -12.01
N ILE A 73 0.07 19.64 -11.31
CA ILE A 73 -0.75 20.15 -10.21
C ILE A 73 0.13 20.64 -9.06
N TRP A 74 1.12 19.86 -8.63
CA TRP A 74 2.06 20.30 -7.60
C TRP A 74 2.84 21.54 -8.01
N LYS A 75 3.28 21.62 -9.25
CA LYS A 75 3.99 22.79 -9.79
C LYS A 75 3.11 24.04 -9.85
N ALA A 76 1.82 23.87 -10.10
CA ALA A 76 0.82 24.94 -10.03
C ALA A 76 0.40 25.31 -8.60
N GLY A 77 0.96 24.63 -7.56
CA GLY A 77 0.64 24.86 -6.15
C GLY A 77 -0.61 24.14 -5.66
N GLY A 78 -1.24 23.28 -6.47
CA GLY A 78 -2.43 22.51 -6.11
C GLY A 78 -2.13 21.29 -5.23
N VAL A 79 -3.19 20.63 -4.75
CA VAL A 79 -3.14 19.38 -3.98
C VAL A 79 -3.70 18.23 -4.82
N VAL A 80 -2.92 17.18 -5.02
CA VAL A 80 -3.34 15.99 -5.77
C VAL A 80 -4.20 15.10 -4.88
N VAL A 81 -5.35 14.66 -5.40
CA VAL A 81 -6.23 13.69 -4.73
C VAL A 81 -6.50 12.52 -5.67
N PRO A 82 -5.63 11.50 -5.68
CA PRO A 82 -5.76 10.37 -6.56
C PRO A 82 -6.80 9.40 -6.01
N LEU A 83 -7.83 9.08 -6.78
CA LEU A 83 -8.90 8.18 -6.40
C LEU A 83 -8.95 6.93 -7.28
N ASN A 84 -9.32 5.81 -6.68
CA ASN A 84 -9.60 4.60 -7.40
C ASN A 84 -10.85 4.78 -8.28
N PRO A 85 -10.80 4.60 -9.60
CA PRO A 85 -11.96 4.73 -10.48
C PRO A 85 -13.08 3.71 -10.18
N LYS A 86 -12.72 2.57 -9.55
CA LYS A 86 -13.65 1.49 -9.17
C LYS A 86 -14.41 1.72 -7.85
N LEU A 87 -14.21 2.85 -7.17
CA LEU A 87 -15.00 3.20 -5.99
C LEU A 87 -16.49 3.26 -6.36
N SER A 88 -17.35 2.78 -5.45
CA SER A 88 -18.80 2.94 -5.60
C SER A 88 -19.19 4.42 -5.63
N GLN A 89 -20.34 4.75 -6.23
CA GLN A 89 -20.80 6.13 -6.28
C GLN A 89 -20.93 6.73 -4.87
N SER A 90 -21.49 5.97 -3.91
CA SER A 90 -21.60 6.42 -2.52
C SER A 90 -20.24 6.72 -1.86
N GLN A 91 -19.20 5.94 -2.17
CA GLN A 91 -17.84 6.21 -1.67
C GLN A 91 -17.24 7.47 -2.31
N LYS A 92 -17.44 7.64 -3.63
CA LYS A 92 -17.02 8.85 -4.34
C LYS A 92 -17.69 10.09 -3.76
N ASP A 93 -19.00 10.07 -3.58
CA ASP A 93 -19.78 11.21 -3.06
C ASP A 93 -19.32 11.60 -1.65
N LYS A 94 -19.08 10.61 -0.78
CA LYS A 94 -18.56 10.84 0.58
C LYS A 94 -17.19 11.52 0.57
N ILE A 95 -16.30 11.08 -0.30
CA ILE A 95 -14.96 11.67 -0.43
C ILE A 95 -15.05 13.08 -0.99
N LEU A 96 -15.81 13.28 -2.08
CA LEU A 96 -15.97 14.58 -2.72
C LEU A 96 -16.61 15.62 -1.78
N LEU A 97 -17.55 15.21 -0.94
CA LEU A 97 -18.14 16.07 0.07
C LEU A 97 -17.12 16.56 1.12
N GLN A 98 -16.17 15.68 1.51
CA GLN A 98 -15.10 16.05 2.46
C GLN A 98 -14.02 16.94 1.84
N ILE A 99 -13.76 16.78 0.54
CA ILE A 99 -12.65 17.45 -0.15
C ILE A 99 -13.13 18.79 -0.73
N ARG A 100 -14.34 18.85 -1.28
CA ARG A 100 -14.85 19.97 -2.08
C ARG A 100 -13.79 20.41 -3.09
N PRO A 101 -13.49 19.57 -4.10
CA PRO A 101 -12.40 19.83 -5.02
C PRO A 101 -12.69 21.07 -5.89
N TRP A 102 -11.60 21.70 -6.36
CA TRP A 102 -11.72 22.70 -7.40
C TRP A 102 -11.96 22.05 -8.76
N ILE A 103 -11.24 20.97 -9.06
CA ILE A 103 -11.31 20.25 -10.35
C ILE A 103 -11.43 18.74 -10.11
N ILE A 104 -12.20 18.07 -10.95
CA ILE A 104 -12.20 16.60 -11.09
C ILE A 104 -11.76 16.26 -12.53
N ILE A 105 -10.71 15.44 -12.63
CA ILE A 105 -10.18 14.93 -13.90
C ILE A 105 -10.57 13.46 -14.03
N GLN A 106 -11.24 13.11 -15.12
CA GLN A 106 -11.53 11.74 -15.50
C GLN A 106 -10.52 11.29 -16.56
N SER A 107 -9.68 10.33 -16.22
CA SER A 107 -8.49 9.96 -17.01
C SER A 107 -8.77 9.50 -18.44
N LYS A 108 -9.95 8.91 -18.70
CA LYS A 108 -10.30 8.39 -20.04
C LYS A 108 -10.86 9.41 -21.01
N GLU A 109 -11.46 10.49 -20.51
CA GLU A 109 -12.27 11.38 -21.33
C GLU A 109 -11.71 12.80 -21.39
N ASN A 110 -10.59 13.07 -20.68
CA ASN A 110 -10.07 14.43 -20.45
C ASN A 110 -11.17 15.42 -19.99
N LEU A 111 -12.26 14.88 -19.44
CA LEU A 111 -13.36 15.69 -18.93
C LEU A 111 -12.94 16.32 -17.61
N THR A 112 -12.94 17.62 -17.61
CA THR A 112 -12.64 18.43 -16.44
C THR A 112 -13.93 19.09 -15.95
N THR A 113 -14.30 18.79 -14.69
CA THR A 113 -15.43 19.47 -14.04
C THR A 113 -14.86 20.42 -13.00
N THR A 114 -15.21 21.70 -13.08
CA THR A 114 -14.85 22.73 -12.09
C THR A 114 -15.99 22.92 -11.09
N PHE A 115 -15.64 23.30 -9.88
CA PHE A 115 -16.60 23.56 -8.80
C PHE A 115 -16.37 24.94 -8.21
N ASP A 116 -17.47 25.64 -7.95
CA ASP A 116 -17.44 26.89 -7.20
C ASP A 116 -17.17 26.64 -5.71
N ASN A 117 -16.44 27.53 -5.08
CA ASN A 117 -16.13 27.48 -3.64
C ASN A 117 -15.40 26.20 -3.18
N PRO A 118 -14.23 25.84 -3.72
CA PRO A 118 -13.40 24.74 -3.22
C PRO A 118 -12.91 25.01 -1.79
N VAL A 119 -12.60 23.95 -1.07
CA VAL A 119 -11.98 24.08 0.25
C VAL A 119 -10.46 23.96 0.09
N TYR A 120 -9.74 25.01 0.50
CA TYR A 120 -8.29 25.06 0.43
C TYR A 120 -7.64 24.32 1.59
N LEU A 121 -6.56 23.60 1.31
CA LEU A 121 -5.80 22.86 2.29
C LEU A 121 -4.64 23.71 2.87
N PRO A 122 -4.07 23.32 4.03
CA PRO A 122 -2.85 23.93 4.55
C PRO A 122 -1.70 23.88 3.54
N ILE A 123 -0.82 24.89 3.59
CA ILE A 123 0.26 25.09 2.60
C ILE A 123 1.22 23.89 2.52
N GLU A 124 1.39 23.16 3.60
CA GLU A 124 2.25 21.98 3.68
C GLU A 124 1.66 20.72 3.04
N VAL A 125 0.36 20.68 2.70
CA VAL A 125 -0.29 19.51 2.10
C VAL A 125 -0.11 19.52 0.59
N ASP A 126 0.43 18.43 0.04
CA ASP A 126 0.58 18.24 -1.41
C ASP A 126 -0.28 17.10 -1.95
N LEU A 127 -0.67 16.15 -1.07
CA LEU A 127 -1.38 14.95 -1.48
C LEU A 127 -2.39 14.52 -0.42
N LEU A 128 -3.59 14.09 -0.85
CA LEU A 128 -4.56 13.39 -0.01
C LEU A 128 -4.77 11.97 -0.52
N ILE A 129 -4.40 10.97 0.27
CA ILE A 129 -4.65 9.56 -0.05
C ILE A 129 -5.88 9.05 0.70
N ALA A 130 -6.86 8.55 -0.02
CA ALA A 130 -8.02 7.91 0.57
C ALA A 130 -7.67 6.48 1.00
N THR A 131 -7.94 6.15 2.27
CA THR A 131 -7.75 4.81 2.83
C THR A 131 -9.08 4.25 3.32
N SER A 132 -9.24 2.92 3.28
CA SER A 132 -10.42 2.26 3.83
C SER A 132 -10.43 2.41 5.35
N GLY A 133 -11.30 3.29 5.87
CA GLY A 133 -11.51 3.40 7.30
C GLY A 133 -12.28 2.19 7.85
N SER A 134 -11.92 1.69 9.04
CA SER A 134 -12.66 0.63 9.76
C SER A 134 -14.13 1.01 10.04
N THR A 135 -14.45 2.29 10.05
CA THR A 135 -15.80 2.84 10.28
C THR A 135 -16.67 2.94 9.01
N GLY A 136 -16.19 2.43 7.87
CA GLY A 136 -16.90 2.53 6.58
C GLY A 136 -16.84 3.92 5.91
N PHE A 137 -16.21 4.90 6.54
CA PHE A 137 -15.87 6.19 5.93
C PHE A 137 -14.40 6.21 5.54
N PRO A 138 -14.05 6.57 4.28
CA PRO A 138 -12.66 6.72 3.88
C PRO A 138 -11.97 7.80 4.72
N LYS A 139 -10.81 7.48 5.29
CA LYS A 139 -9.93 8.46 5.90
C LYS A 139 -9.06 9.07 4.81
N LEU A 140 -8.87 10.38 4.85
CA LEU A 140 -8.01 11.10 3.93
C LEU A 140 -6.68 11.43 4.64
N VAL A 141 -5.63 10.73 4.26
CA VAL A 141 -4.28 10.89 4.81
C VAL A 141 -3.60 12.04 4.07
N ALA A 142 -3.26 13.11 4.79
CA ALA A 142 -2.58 14.28 4.25
C ALA A 142 -1.06 14.08 4.28
N LEU A 143 -0.42 14.19 3.11
CA LEU A 143 1.00 13.99 2.90
C LEU A 143 1.61 15.18 2.18
N SER A 144 2.94 15.31 2.30
CA SER A 144 3.73 16.28 1.56
C SER A 144 4.75 15.62 0.65
N ILE A 145 5.26 16.34 -0.34
CA ILE A 145 6.40 15.90 -1.18
C ILE A 145 7.61 15.53 -0.30
N PRO A 146 8.00 16.31 0.73
CA PRO A 146 9.06 15.91 1.66
C PRO A 146 8.88 14.53 2.29
N ASN A 147 7.65 14.13 2.64
CA ASN A 147 7.42 12.80 3.21
C ASN A 147 7.87 11.69 2.25
N PHE A 148 7.56 11.82 0.95
CA PHE A 148 7.96 10.84 -0.07
C PHE A 148 9.45 10.89 -0.38
N ILE A 149 10.07 12.07 -0.39
CA ILE A 149 11.51 12.23 -0.61
C ILE A 149 12.29 11.54 0.52
N TRP A 150 11.91 11.78 1.78
CA TRP A 150 12.52 11.08 2.90
C TRP A 150 12.21 9.58 2.90
N SER A 151 11.01 9.20 2.45
CA SER A 151 10.64 7.79 2.28
C SER A 151 11.52 7.12 1.22
N ALA A 152 11.73 7.76 0.09
CA ALA A 152 12.58 7.25 -0.98
C ALA A 152 14.04 7.13 -0.54
N LYS A 153 14.60 8.15 0.11
CA LYS A 153 15.96 8.12 0.63
C LYS A 153 16.19 6.93 1.57
N GLY A 154 15.37 6.80 2.62
CA GLY A 154 15.56 5.71 3.58
C GLY A 154 15.27 4.33 3.00
N SER A 155 14.44 4.23 1.96
CA SER A 155 14.26 2.98 1.21
C SER A 155 15.50 2.63 0.41
N SER A 156 16.13 3.60 -0.28
CA SER A 156 17.30 3.37 -1.13
C SER A 156 18.56 3.02 -0.34
N GLU A 157 18.63 3.37 0.95
CA GLU A 157 19.72 2.93 1.84
C GLU A 157 19.65 1.41 2.12
N ASN A 158 18.47 0.81 2.03
CA ASN A 158 18.23 -0.63 2.27
C ASN A 158 18.04 -1.44 0.97
N ILE A 159 17.37 -0.85 -0.02
CA ILE A 159 17.17 -1.40 -1.37
C ILE A 159 17.76 -0.37 -2.34
N PRO A 160 19.05 -0.46 -2.66
CA PRO A 160 19.72 0.50 -3.54
C PRO A 160 19.08 0.56 -4.92
N VAL A 161 18.98 1.78 -5.47
CA VAL A 161 18.48 2.04 -6.83
C VAL A 161 19.52 2.89 -7.53
N ASP A 162 20.03 2.39 -8.64
CA ASP A 162 21.03 3.05 -9.47
C ASP A 162 20.39 3.72 -10.69
N PRO A 163 21.06 4.68 -11.35
CA PRO A 163 20.51 5.36 -12.53
C PRO A 163 20.16 4.45 -13.70
N ASP A 164 20.76 3.24 -13.81
CA ASP A 164 20.47 2.28 -14.88
C ASP A 164 19.32 1.32 -14.52
N ASP A 165 18.81 1.41 -13.30
CA ASP A 165 17.74 0.56 -12.84
C ASP A 165 16.39 0.92 -13.45
N LYS A 166 15.52 -0.07 -13.42
CA LYS A 166 14.16 0.01 -13.90
C LYS A 166 13.22 -0.52 -12.83
N TRP A 167 12.42 0.37 -12.25
CA TRP A 167 11.41 -0.02 -11.27
C TRP A 167 10.03 -0.06 -11.91
N LEU A 168 9.34 -1.20 -11.78
CA LEU A 168 8.01 -1.40 -12.35
C LEU A 168 6.94 -0.74 -11.47
N ILE A 169 6.12 0.17 -12.04
CA ILE A 169 4.92 0.71 -11.41
C ILE A 169 3.74 -0.24 -11.68
N ASN A 170 3.67 -1.32 -10.92
CA ASN A 170 2.58 -2.28 -10.95
C ASN A 170 1.59 -2.09 -9.78
N LEU A 171 1.91 -1.25 -8.82
CA LEU A 171 1.00 -0.84 -7.77
C LEU A 171 0.22 0.42 -8.20
N PRO A 172 -1.06 0.57 -7.75
CA PRO A 172 -1.85 1.74 -8.13
C PRO A 172 -1.26 3.04 -7.59
N LEU A 173 -1.24 4.08 -8.42
CA LEU A 173 -0.76 5.42 -8.04
C LEU A 173 -1.69 6.16 -7.06
N PHE A 174 -2.90 5.67 -6.83
CA PHE A 174 -3.77 6.16 -5.74
C PHE A 174 -3.45 5.56 -4.37
N HIS A 175 -2.37 4.78 -4.26
CA HIS A 175 -1.80 4.30 -3.00
C HIS A 175 -0.36 4.76 -2.84
N VAL A 176 0.06 4.99 -1.60
CA VAL A 176 1.45 5.38 -1.27
C VAL A 176 2.50 4.41 -1.80
N GLY A 177 2.15 3.12 -1.96
CA GLY A 177 3.05 2.12 -2.54
C GLY A 177 3.44 2.43 -3.98
N GLY A 178 2.47 2.77 -4.84
CA GLY A 178 2.72 3.20 -6.23
C GLY A 178 3.44 4.54 -6.29
N MET A 179 2.99 5.53 -5.51
CA MET A 179 3.61 6.85 -5.47
C MET A 179 5.07 6.80 -5.01
N SER A 180 5.41 5.96 -4.02
CA SER A 180 6.77 5.88 -3.51
C SER A 180 7.78 5.34 -4.54
N ILE A 181 7.34 4.53 -5.51
CA ILE A 181 8.18 4.07 -6.63
C ILE A 181 8.66 5.27 -7.45
N VAL A 182 7.75 6.20 -7.76
CA VAL A 182 8.06 7.39 -8.55
C VAL A 182 9.16 8.24 -7.89
N PHE A 183 9.04 8.50 -6.60
CA PHE A 183 10.06 9.29 -5.88
C PHE A 183 11.40 8.54 -5.73
N ARG A 184 11.40 7.21 -5.57
CA ARG A 184 12.65 6.41 -5.55
C ARG A 184 13.39 6.50 -6.87
N THR A 185 12.68 6.32 -7.99
CA THR A 185 13.29 6.40 -9.32
C THR A 185 13.73 7.81 -9.69
N MET A 186 12.94 8.83 -9.32
CA MET A 186 13.29 10.23 -9.53
C MET A 186 14.61 10.61 -8.83
N LEU A 187 14.74 10.28 -7.54
CA LEU A 187 15.96 10.59 -6.76
C LEU A 187 17.19 9.80 -7.23
N ALA A 188 16.99 8.61 -7.76
CA ALA A 188 18.07 7.76 -8.27
C ALA A 188 18.45 8.06 -9.71
N GLY A 189 17.68 8.85 -10.46
CA GLY A 189 17.86 9.01 -11.91
C GLY A 189 17.53 7.74 -12.70
N ALA A 190 16.73 6.83 -12.13
CA ALA A 190 16.31 5.57 -12.69
C ALA A 190 15.02 5.70 -13.52
N ASN A 191 14.69 4.64 -14.27
CA ASN A 191 13.50 4.62 -15.11
C ASN A 191 12.32 3.95 -14.39
N ALA A 192 11.24 4.68 -14.14
CA ALA A 192 9.96 4.11 -13.73
C ALA A 192 9.24 3.55 -14.95
N ILE A 193 8.88 2.27 -14.93
CA ILE A 193 8.17 1.61 -16.03
C ILE A 193 6.75 1.30 -15.58
N ILE A 194 5.76 1.84 -16.28
CA ILE A 194 4.36 1.56 -15.99
C ILE A 194 4.02 0.16 -16.51
N ALA A 195 3.50 -0.66 -15.60
CA ALA A 195 3.09 -2.02 -15.95
C ALA A 195 1.91 -2.02 -16.92
N PRO A 196 1.88 -2.94 -17.91
CA PRO A 196 0.71 -3.18 -18.72
C PRO A 196 -0.43 -3.74 -17.86
N LYS A 197 -1.68 -3.69 -18.38
CA LYS A 197 -2.84 -4.24 -17.67
C LYS A 197 -2.69 -5.74 -17.39
N ASN A 198 -2.12 -6.48 -18.33
CA ASN A 198 -1.85 -7.91 -18.22
C ASN A 198 -0.34 -8.09 -18.01
N LEU A 199 0.12 -7.83 -16.79
CA LEU A 199 1.50 -8.05 -16.42
C LEU A 199 1.76 -9.56 -16.32
N ASP A 200 2.76 -10.01 -17.09
CA ASP A 200 3.31 -11.36 -17.02
C ASP A 200 4.84 -11.33 -16.74
N ALA A 201 5.40 -12.49 -16.54
CA ALA A 201 6.82 -12.64 -16.26
C ALA A 201 7.68 -12.33 -17.52
N ASP A 202 7.16 -12.58 -18.71
CA ASP A 202 7.85 -12.28 -19.97
C ASP A 202 8.08 -10.78 -20.14
N PHE A 203 7.11 -9.94 -19.73
CA PHE A 203 7.29 -8.49 -19.74
C PHE A 203 8.43 -8.06 -18.82
N ILE A 204 8.52 -8.67 -17.63
CA ILE A 204 9.58 -8.38 -16.65
C ILE A 204 10.95 -8.71 -17.27
N ASP A 205 11.07 -9.84 -17.93
CA ASP A 205 12.31 -10.26 -18.59
C ASP A 205 12.64 -9.37 -19.79
N GLN A 206 11.74 -9.20 -20.75
CA GLN A 206 11.95 -8.41 -21.98
C GLN A 206 12.32 -6.95 -21.68
N LYS A 207 11.70 -6.34 -20.66
CA LYS A 207 12.02 -4.96 -20.23
C LYS A 207 13.25 -4.91 -19.35
N ARG A 208 13.80 -6.07 -18.92
CA ARG A 208 14.93 -6.16 -17.99
C ARG A 208 14.64 -5.36 -16.71
N ILE A 209 13.50 -5.66 -16.09
CA ILE A 209 13.06 -4.99 -14.85
C ILE A 209 13.98 -5.39 -13.71
N THR A 210 14.53 -4.41 -13.00
CA THR A 210 15.46 -4.63 -11.89
C THR A 210 14.75 -4.64 -10.54
N HIS A 211 13.65 -3.88 -10.40
CA HIS A 211 12.91 -3.74 -9.17
C HIS A 211 11.40 -3.80 -9.44
N PHE A 212 10.67 -4.51 -8.60
CA PHE A 212 9.20 -4.47 -8.63
C PHE A 212 8.61 -4.81 -7.26
N SER A 213 7.32 -4.55 -7.10
CA SER A 213 6.64 -4.74 -5.82
C SER A 213 5.46 -5.69 -5.99
N LEU A 214 5.28 -6.64 -5.06
CA LEU A 214 4.21 -7.62 -5.12
C LEU A 214 3.44 -7.66 -3.79
N VAL A 215 2.16 -7.99 -3.87
CA VAL A 215 1.42 -8.52 -2.72
C VAL A 215 1.48 -10.04 -2.75
N ALA A 216 1.15 -10.71 -1.63
CA ALA A 216 1.30 -12.17 -1.50
C ALA A 216 0.67 -12.97 -2.65
N THR A 217 -0.55 -12.58 -3.11
CA THR A 217 -1.23 -13.23 -4.24
C THR A 217 -0.55 -13.03 -5.58
N GLN A 218 0.12 -11.90 -5.78
CA GLN A 218 0.89 -11.65 -6.99
C GLN A 218 2.20 -12.44 -6.96
N LEU A 219 2.84 -12.56 -5.78
CA LEU A 219 4.02 -13.40 -5.59
C LEU A 219 3.71 -14.86 -5.89
N ASP A 220 2.58 -15.39 -5.40
CA ASP A 220 2.15 -16.76 -5.71
C ASP A 220 1.96 -16.98 -7.21
N ARG A 221 1.27 -16.05 -7.89
CA ARG A 221 1.13 -16.14 -9.36
C ARG A 221 2.47 -16.10 -10.06
N PHE A 222 3.35 -15.20 -9.64
CA PHE A 222 4.69 -15.08 -10.22
C PHE A 222 5.50 -16.36 -10.06
N ILE A 223 5.50 -16.97 -8.87
CA ILE A 223 6.19 -18.25 -8.62
C ILE A 223 5.67 -19.38 -9.52
N LYS A 224 4.36 -19.38 -9.82
CA LYS A 224 3.70 -20.42 -10.65
C LYS A 224 3.94 -20.28 -12.14
N THR A 225 4.40 -19.14 -12.62
CA THR A 225 4.66 -18.97 -14.06
C THR A 225 5.83 -19.81 -14.56
N ASP A 226 6.67 -20.32 -13.64
CA ASP A 226 7.88 -21.10 -13.93
C ASP A 226 8.85 -20.40 -14.90
N VAL A 227 8.67 -19.09 -15.09
CA VAL A 227 9.56 -18.27 -15.90
C VAL A 227 10.79 -17.93 -15.07
N PRO A 228 12.01 -18.23 -15.56
CA PRO A 228 13.23 -17.88 -14.84
C PRO A 228 13.29 -16.37 -14.60
N LEU A 229 13.59 -15.99 -13.35
CA LEU A 229 13.80 -14.58 -13.04
C LEU A 229 14.97 -14.05 -13.88
N ASN A 230 14.76 -12.89 -14.48
CA ASN A 230 15.80 -12.13 -15.15
C ASN A 230 17.00 -11.90 -14.21
N ARG A 231 18.21 -12.15 -14.71
CA ARG A 231 19.46 -11.95 -13.95
C ARG A 231 19.68 -10.51 -13.50
N ASP A 232 19.01 -9.56 -14.13
CA ASP A 232 19.09 -8.14 -13.78
C ASP A 232 18.19 -7.78 -12.58
N THR A 233 17.26 -8.66 -12.16
CA THR A 233 16.38 -8.38 -11.03
C THR A 233 17.16 -8.33 -9.71
N LYS A 234 17.18 -7.16 -9.10
CA LYS A 234 17.92 -6.86 -7.86
C LYS A 234 17.04 -6.98 -6.62
N ALA A 235 15.75 -6.63 -6.72
CA ALA A 235 14.85 -6.65 -5.58
C ALA A 235 13.36 -6.84 -5.96
N ILE A 236 12.68 -7.68 -5.18
CA ILE A 236 11.23 -7.88 -5.20
C ILE A 236 10.69 -7.47 -3.83
N LEU A 237 10.03 -6.32 -3.75
CA LEU A 237 9.47 -5.83 -2.51
C LEU A 237 8.10 -6.44 -2.27
N VAL A 238 7.94 -7.22 -1.20
CA VAL A 238 6.68 -7.88 -0.85
C VAL A 238 6.08 -7.27 0.41
N GLY A 239 4.84 -6.81 0.32
CA GLY A 239 4.18 -6.16 1.44
C GLY A 239 2.70 -5.94 1.24
N GLY A 240 2.09 -5.11 2.11
CA GLY A 240 0.67 -4.76 2.05
C GLY A 240 -0.28 -5.77 2.72
N SER A 241 0.19 -6.96 3.04
CA SER A 241 -0.50 -8.01 3.82
C SER A 241 0.51 -8.97 4.41
N LYS A 242 0.06 -9.86 5.29
CA LYS A 242 0.87 -10.99 5.73
C LYS A 242 1.23 -11.89 4.55
N ILE A 243 2.44 -12.44 4.56
CA ILE A 243 2.95 -13.32 3.52
C ILE A 243 2.94 -14.75 4.08
N PRO A 244 2.25 -15.71 3.41
CA PRO A 244 2.29 -17.11 3.80
C PRO A 244 3.73 -17.65 3.87
N GLN A 245 4.05 -18.42 4.90
CA GLN A 245 5.42 -18.93 5.11
C GLN A 245 5.90 -19.79 3.92
N PHE A 246 4.99 -20.57 3.33
CA PHE A 246 5.34 -21.41 2.18
C PHE A 246 5.79 -20.59 0.97
N LEU A 247 5.21 -19.39 0.75
CA LEU A 247 5.65 -18.48 -0.32
C LEU A 247 7.05 -17.94 -0.06
N ILE A 248 7.39 -17.63 1.20
CA ILE A 248 8.74 -17.22 1.58
C ILE A 248 9.72 -18.37 1.33
N ARG A 249 9.40 -19.60 1.78
CA ARG A 249 10.24 -20.79 1.52
C ARG A 249 10.45 -21.02 0.03
N LYS A 250 9.35 -20.99 -0.74
CA LYS A 250 9.40 -21.20 -2.17
C LYS A 250 10.22 -20.13 -2.90
N SER A 251 10.08 -18.88 -2.48
CA SER A 251 10.90 -17.77 -3.00
C SER A 251 12.39 -18.00 -2.75
N MET A 252 12.74 -18.50 -1.56
CA MET A 252 14.14 -18.82 -1.22
C MET A 252 14.68 -19.98 -2.04
N GLU A 253 13.89 -21.06 -2.26
CA GLU A 253 14.24 -22.19 -3.13
C GLU A 253 14.53 -21.74 -4.56
N LEU A 254 13.76 -20.77 -5.06
CA LEU A 254 13.91 -20.18 -6.38
C LEU A 254 14.96 -19.05 -6.45
N ASN A 255 15.66 -18.77 -5.34
CA ASN A 255 16.63 -17.67 -5.21
C ASN A 255 16.07 -16.31 -5.63
N LEU A 256 14.79 -16.05 -5.36
CA LEU A 256 14.17 -14.75 -5.62
C LEU A 256 14.69 -13.71 -4.61
N PRO A 257 15.13 -12.51 -5.05
CA PRO A 257 15.63 -11.46 -4.17
C PRO A 257 14.47 -10.72 -3.47
N ILE A 258 13.71 -11.45 -2.65
CA ILE A 258 12.54 -10.88 -1.96
C ILE A 258 12.95 -10.08 -0.74
N HIS A 259 12.19 -8.99 -0.50
CA HIS A 259 12.23 -8.17 0.71
C HIS A 259 10.84 -8.12 1.30
N THR A 260 10.67 -8.56 2.54
CA THR A 260 9.41 -8.40 3.28
C THR A 260 9.36 -7.03 3.95
N SER A 261 8.16 -6.44 4.08
CA SER A 261 8.05 -5.05 4.52
C SER A 261 6.75 -4.78 5.27
N TYR A 262 6.82 -3.91 6.26
CA TYR A 262 5.69 -3.25 6.91
C TYR A 262 5.68 -1.78 6.52
N GLY A 263 4.49 -1.25 6.24
CA GLY A 263 4.29 0.15 5.95
C GLY A 263 2.82 0.53 5.95
N CYS A 264 2.56 1.83 6.03
CA CYS A 264 1.22 2.39 6.04
C CYS A 264 1.16 3.73 5.30
N SER A 265 -0.04 4.19 5.01
CA SER A 265 -0.25 5.48 4.34
C SER A 265 0.26 6.64 5.18
N GLU A 266 0.14 6.53 6.49
CA GLU A 266 0.57 7.52 7.49
C GLU A 266 2.10 7.70 7.56
N MET A 267 2.87 6.81 6.91
CA MET A 267 4.33 6.89 6.84
C MET A 267 4.85 6.96 5.40
N ALA A 268 4.03 7.40 4.47
CA ALA A 268 4.38 7.53 3.05
C ALA A 268 5.03 6.25 2.48
N SER A 269 4.51 5.07 2.81
CA SER A 269 4.85 3.71 2.37
C SER A 269 5.61 2.90 3.43
N GLN A 270 6.84 2.46 3.17
CA GLN A 270 7.62 1.55 4.01
C GLN A 270 8.03 2.18 5.35
N VAL A 271 7.90 1.41 6.43
CA VAL A 271 8.45 1.72 7.76
C VAL A 271 9.60 0.79 8.09
N CYS A 272 9.39 -0.51 7.92
CA CYS A 272 10.39 -1.55 8.10
C CYS A 272 10.54 -2.36 6.82
N THR A 273 11.74 -2.89 6.59
CA THR A 273 12.00 -3.78 5.45
C THR A 273 13.21 -4.67 5.76
N THR A 274 13.19 -5.92 5.29
CA THR A 274 14.34 -6.82 5.35
C THR A 274 15.44 -6.38 4.40
N ALA A 275 16.70 -6.61 4.78
CA ALA A 275 17.86 -6.27 3.97
C ALA A 275 18.02 -7.23 2.78
N GLN A 276 18.89 -6.87 1.84
CA GLN A 276 19.31 -7.78 0.77
C GLN A 276 20.02 -9.01 1.36
N GLY A 277 19.71 -10.20 0.82
CA GLY A 277 20.29 -11.45 1.31
C GLY A 277 19.77 -11.88 2.69
N ALA A 278 18.61 -11.36 3.11
CA ALA A 278 17.98 -11.75 4.37
C ALA A 278 17.76 -13.26 4.46
N THR A 279 17.99 -13.82 5.64
CA THR A 279 17.72 -15.23 5.94
C THR A 279 16.22 -15.50 5.97
N ILE A 280 15.82 -16.77 5.89
CA ILE A 280 14.40 -17.16 5.98
C ILE A 280 13.74 -16.68 7.28
N VAL A 281 14.48 -16.68 8.39
CA VAL A 281 13.97 -16.22 9.71
C VAL A 281 13.71 -14.71 9.67
N GLU A 282 14.58 -13.93 9.04
CA GLU A 282 14.39 -12.50 8.88
C GLU A 282 13.23 -12.18 7.91
N LEU A 283 13.11 -12.92 6.80
CA LEU A 283 12.00 -12.77 5.87
C LEU A 283 10.62 -13.12 6.45
N MET A 284 10.56 -13.91 7.54
CA MET A 284 9.33 -14.14 8.32
C MET A 284 8.97 -12.96 9.24
N THR A 285 9.75 -11.89 9.23
CA THR A 285 9.48 -10.62 9.94
C THR A 285 9.17 -9.50 8.94
N ALA A 286 8.87 -8.32 9.44
CA ALA A 286 8.75 -7.12 8.61
C ALA A 286 10.08 -6.37 8.40
N GLY A 287 11.19 -6.95 8.86
CA GLY A 287 12.51 -6.34 8.77
C GLY A 287 12.81 -5.33 9.88
N LYS A 288 13.83 -4.52 9.67
CA LYS A 288 14.25 -3.44 10.59
C LYS A 288 13.70 -2.10 10.16
N VAL A 289 13.62 -1.17 11.12
CA VAL A 289 13.20 0.22 10.88
C VAL A 289 14.17 0.90 9.91
N LEU A 290 13.61 1.47 8.85
CA LEU A 290 14.40 2.18 7.84
C LEU A 290 14.82 3.58 8.32
N ALA A 291 15.85 4.13 7.72
CA ALA A 291 16.32 5.48 8.01
C ALA A 291 15.20 6.53 7.83
N SER A 292 15.30 7.61 8.60
CA SER A 292 14.33 8.72 8.64
C SER A 292 12.95 8.36 9.21
N ARG A 293 12.80 7.16 9.80
CA ARG A 293 11.63 6.70 10.55
C ARG A 293 12.03 6.36 11.97
N GLN A 294 11.05 6.47 12.85
CA GLN A 294 11.14 6.02 14.23
C GLN A 294 9.94 5.15 14.54
N LEU A 295 10.16 4.05 15.22
CA LEU A 295 9.14 3.12 15.65
C LEU A 295 9.41 2.70 17.08
N GLN A 296 8.39 2.71 17.91
CA GLN A 296 8.41 2.13 19.25
C GLN A 296 7.12 1.35 19.50
N ILE A 297 7.15 0.48 20.49
CA ILE A 297 6.02 -0.36 20.91
C ILE A 297 5.60 0.10 22.29
N ASP A 298 4.33 0.44 22.46
CA ASP A 298 3.79 0.84 23.77
C ASP A 298 3.45 -0.36 24.67
N LYS A 299 2.93 -0.10 25.87
CA LYS A 299 2.58 -1.12 26.86
C LYS A 299 1.44 -2.04 26.39
N GLU A 300 0.58 -1.55 25.53
CA GLU A 300 -0.52 -2.27 24.90
C GLU A 300 -0.11 -2.96 23.60
N ARG A 301 1.20 -3.04 23.31
CA ARG A 301 1.79 -3.59 22.09
C ARG A 301 1.41 -2.85 20.82
N ARG A 302 0.89 -1.62 20.89
CA ARG A 302 0.57 -0.81 19.72
C ARG A 302 1.85 -0.23 19.12
N ILE A 303 1.89 -0.24 17.79
CA ILE A 303 2.99 0.35 17.02
C ILE A 303 2.80 1.87 17.02
N GLN A 304 3.79 2.59 17.54
CA GLN A 304 3.87 4.05 17.50
C GLN A 304 4.94 4.46 16.49
N LEU A 305 4.61 5.48 15.68
CA LEU A 305 5.38 5.89 14.51
C LEU A 305 5.70 7.38 14.56
N ASN A 306 6.93 7.74 14.19
CA ASN A 306 7.40 9.11 14.07
C ASN A 306 8.48 9.22 12.97
N GLY A 307 9.00 10.42 12.75
CA GLY A 307 10.06 10.68 11.79
C GLY A 307 9.63 11.54 10.60
N LYS A 308 10.54 11.72 9.66
CA LYS A 308 10.35 12.65 8.54
C LYS A 308 9.36 12.15 7.47
N THR A 309 9.03 10.87 7.49
CA THR A 309 8.06 10.26 6.56
C THR A 309 6.64 10.28 7.10
N ARG A 310 6.45 10.70 8.37
CA ARG A 310 5.15 10.73 9.02
C ARG A 310 4.23 11.76 8.36
N PHE A 311 2.97 11.37 8.11
CA PHE A 311 1.94 12.21 7.54
C PHE A 311 1.68 13.48 8.36
N LEU A 312 1.01 14.43 7.74
CA LEU A 312 0.67 15.72 8.36
C LEU A 312 -0.56 15.63 9.25
N GLY A 313 -1.41 14.63 9.02
CA GLY A 313 -2.64 14.39 9.74
C GLY A 313 -3.74 13.81 8.84
N TYR A 314 -4.94 13.66 9.38
CA TYR A 314 -6.12 13.29 8.61
C TYR A 314 -6.92 14.53 8.22
N TRP A 315 -7.29 14.61 6.94
CA TRP A 315 -8.23 15.62 6.48
C TRP A 315 -9.67 15.17 6.77
N GLN A 316 -10.34 15.84 7.66
CA GLN A 316 -11.70 15.52 8.10
C GLN A 316 -12.46 16.79 8.48
N ASN A 317 -13.73 16.90 8.06
CA ASN A 317 -14.58 18.06 8.34
C ASN A 317 -13.91 19.39 7.94
N HIS A 318 -13.26 19.41 6.78
CA HIS A 318 -12.51 20.54 6.25
C HIS A 318 -11.40 21.08 7.18
N LYS A 319 -10.84 20.21 8.01
CA LYS A 319 -9.72 20.54 8.92
C LYS A 319 -8.69 19.42 8.91
N LEU A 320 -7.43 19.81 9.11
CA LEU A 320 -6.34 18.87 9.32
C LEU A 320 -6.30 18.46 10.79
N GLN A 321 -6.72 17.22 11.07
CA GLN A 321 -6.66 16.60 12.39
C GLN A 321 -5.28 15.98 12.59
N LYS A 322 -4.57 16.39 13.64
CA LYS A 322 -3.21 15.90 13.95
C LYS A 322 -3.28 14.91 15.12
N PRO A 323 -3.40 13.59 14.87
CA PRO A 323 -3.54 12.57 15.92
C PRO A 323 -2.17 12.18 16.49
N PHE A 324 -1.41 13.17 16.96
CA PHE A 324 -0.08 12.98 17.53
C PHE A 324 -0.09 13.29 19.02
N ASP A 325 0.72 12.57 19.78
CA ASP A 325 0.97 12.92 21.17
C ASP A 325 1.88 14.16 21.29
N GLU A 326 2.19 14.55 22.53
CA GLU A 326 3.02 15.73 22.85
C GLU A 326 4.43 15.64 22.26
N ASN A 327 4.97 14.42 22.08
CA ASN A 327 6.26 14.16 21.50
C ASN A 327 6.22 13.93 19.98
N GLY A 328 5.04 14.06 19.38
CA GLY A 328 4.82 13.90 17.96
C GLY A 328 4.66 12.46 17.49
N TRP A 329 4.43 11.48 18.37
CA TRP A 329 4.17 10.10 17.96
C TRP A 329 2.74 9.91 17.48
N PHE A 330 2.61 9.17 16.40
CA PHE A 330 1.34 8.65 15.90
C PHE A 330 1.16 7.23 16.41
N THR A 331 0.12 6.97 17.19
CA THR A 331 -0.23 5.61 17.62
C THR A 331 -1.13 4.97 16.57
N SER A 332 -0.62 3.92 15.91
CA SER A 332 -1.41 3.15 14.95
C SER A 332 -2.33 2.16 15.68
N ASN A 333 -3.26 1.55 14.92
CA ASN A 333 -4.02 0.41 15.42
C ASN A 333 -3.31 -0.93 15.18
N ASP A 334 -2.10 -0.92 14.60
CA ASP A 334 -1.32 -2.12 14.38
C ASP A 334 -0.61 -2.53 15.67
N LEU A 335 -0.63 -3.82 15.97
CA LEU A 335 0.07 -4.43 17.10
C LEU A 335 1.36 -5.07 16.63
N GLY A 336 2.42 -4.97 17.42
CA GLY A 336 3.71 -5.54 17.07
C GLY A 336 4.64 -5.76 18.25
N GLU A 337 5.74 -6.43 17.98
CA GLU A 337 6.85 -6.61 18.89
C GLU A 337 8.17 -6.65 18.14
N PHE A 338 9.25 -6.25 18.78
CA PHE A 338 10.60 -6.49 18.27
C PHE A 338 11.13 -7.82 18.80
N ASP A 339 11.75 -8.59 17.92
CA ASP A 339 12.56 -9.72 18.38
C ASP A 339 13.89 -9.24 18.99
N LYS A 340 14.67 -10.17 19.55
CA LYS A 340 15.96 -9.89 20.18
C LYS A 340 17.02 -9.26 19.25
N ASN A 341 16.82 -9.36 17.95
CA ASN A 341 17.71 -8.82 16.93
C ASN A 341 17.21 -7.49 16.35
N GLY A 342 16.08 -6.96 16.86
CA GLY A 342 15.47 -5.70 16.43
C GLY A 342 14.64 -5.80 15.14
N PHE A 343 14.19 -6.99 14.76
CA PHE A 343 13.26 -7.18 13.65
C PHE A 343 11.82 -7.04 14.15
N LEU A 344 11.00 -6.29 13.39
CA LEU A 344 9.59 -6.10 13.71
C LEU A 344 8.76 -7.33 13.32
N LYS A 345 7.98 -7.84 14.26
CA LYS A 345 6.89 -8.77 14.01
C LYS A 345 5.56 -8.04 14.16
N VAL A 346 4.79 -7.93 13.09
CA VAL A 346 3.43 -7.38 13.12
C VAL A 346 2.48 -8.49 13.54
N MET A 347 1.79 -8.27 14.66
CA MET A 347 0.92 -9.28 15.29
C MET A 347 -0.52 -9.22 14.78
N GLY A 348 -1.01 -8.04 14.42
CA GLY A 348 -2.37 -7.83 13.95
C GLY A 348 -2.85 -6.40 14.18
N ARG A 349 -4.19 -6.22 14.22
CA ARG A 349 -4.81 -4.91 14.42
C ARG A 349 -5.74 -4.91 15.63
N LEU A 350 -5.63 -3.87 16.44
CA LEU A 350 -6.46 -3.69 17.63
C LEU A 350 -7.94 -3.53 17.29
N ASP A 351 -8.25 -2.84 16.21
CA ASP A 351 -9.62 -2.56 15.78
C ASP A 351 -10.34 -3.76 15.13
N ARG A 352 -9.65 -4.90 15.00
CA ARG A 352 -10.22 -6.17 14.53
C ARG A 352 -10.47 -7.17 15.65
N MET A 353 -9.92 -6.95 16.84
CA MET A 353 -10.12 -7.84 18.00
C MET A 353 -11.61 -7.89 18.38
N PHE A 354 -12.09 -9.08 18.69
CA PHE A 354 -13.43 -9.32 19.22
C PHE A 354 -13.41 -10.29 20.40
N ILE A 355 -14.50 -10.34 21.17
CA ILE A 355 -14.63 -11.21 22.33
C ILE A 355 -15.46 -12.44 21.98
N SER A 356 -14.94 -13.63 22.24
CA SER A 356 -15.61 -14.92 22.09
C SER A 356 -15.55 -15.70 23.40
N GLY A 357 -16.70 -15.91 24.03
CA GLY A 357 -16.76 -16.66 25.30
C GLY A 357 -15.94 -16.07 26.46
N GLY A 358 -15.72 -14.74 26.46
CA GLY A 358 -14.91 -14.04 27.44
C GLY A 358 -13.42 -13.91 27.08
N GLU A 359 -12.97 -14.55 25.99
CA GLU A 359 -11.60 -14.49 25.51
C GLU A 359 -11.42 -13.46 24.41
N ASN A 360 -10.32 -12.72 24.42
CA ASN A 360 -9.94 -11.79 23.38
C ASN A 360 -9.40 -12.54 22.16
N ILE A 361 -10.13 -12.48 21.05
CA ILE A 361 -9.74 -13.10 19.79
C ILE A 361 -9.14 -12.08 18.86
N HIS A 362 -7.91 -12.33 18.44
CA HIS A 362 -7.23 -11.58 17.38
C HIS A 362 -7.35 -12.35 16.07
N PRO A 363 -8.19 -11.90 15.11
CA PRO A 363 -8.40 -12.59 13.84
C PRO A 363 -7.12 -12.92 13.11
N GLU A 364 -6.13 -12.04 13.20
CA GLU A 364 -4.86 -12.19 12.51
C GLU A 364 -4.03 -13.38 13.01
N GLN A 365 -4.22 -13.83 14.25
CA GLN A 365 -3.58 -15.05 14.74
C GLN A 365 -4.17 -16.27 14.06
N ILE A 366 -5.49 -16.30 13.89
CA ILE A 366 -6.20 -17.36 13.18
C ILE A 366 -5.84 -17.34 11.70
N GLU A 367 -5.85 -16.15 11.09
CA GLU A 367 -5.44 -15.96 9.69
C GLU A 367 -4.01 -16.46 9.46
N GLN A 368 -3.10 -16.20 10.41
CA GLN A 368 -1.73 -16.68 10.30
C GLN A 368 -1.66 -18.19 10.35
N ALA A 369 -2.34 -18.82 11.31
CA ALA A 369 -2.37 -20.28 11.42
C ALA A 369 -2.98 -20.94 10.17
N LEU A 370 -3.98 -20.30 9.55
CA LEU A 370 -4.54 -20.74 8.27
C LEU A 370 -3.54 -20.57 7.12
N LEU A 371 -2.84 -19.43 7.04
CA LEU A 371 -1.84 -19.17 6.02
C LEU A 371 -0.60 -20.05 6.14
N ASP A 372 -0.35 -20.65 7.31
CA ASP A 372 0.72 -21.63 7.51
C ASP A 372 0.36 -23.03 6.96
N ILE A 373 -0.92 -23.25 6.62
CA ILE A 373 -1.37 -24.47 5.95
C ILE A 373 -1.05 -24.38 4.45
N GLU A 374 -0.31 -25.37 3.95
CA GLU A 374 0.13 -25.39 2.55
C GLU A 374 -1.06 -25.34 1.58
N GLY A 375 -1.02 -24.37 0.65
CA GLY A 375 -2.05 -24.19 -0.38
C GLY A 375 -3.15 -23.19 -0.01
N ILE A 376 -3.16 -22.63 1.21
CA ILE A 376 -3.99 -21.48 1.57
C ILE A 376 -3.22 -20.20 1.23
N LEU A 377 -3.76 -19.39 0.32
CA LEU A 377 -3.14 -18.17 -0.20
C LEU A 377 -3.61 -16.92 0.53
N ASN A 378 -4.88 -16.87 0.87
CA ASN A 378 -5.50 -15.80 1.65
C ASN A 378 -6.46 -16.39 2.66
N ALA A 379 -6.48 -15.76 3.83
CA ALA A 379 -7.45 -16.01 4.87
C ALA A 379 -7.95 -14.66 5.41
N VAL A 380 -9.26 -14.54 5.58
CA VAL A 380 -9.90 -13.42 6.30
C VAL A 380 -10.82 -14.02 7.35
N VAL A 381 -10.58 -13.63 8.59
CA VAL A 381 -11.40 -14.06 9.72
C VAL A 381 -12.25 -12.88 10.19
N ILE A 382 -13.53 -13.12 10.33
CA ILE A 382 -14.51 -12.16 10.82
C ILE A 382 -15.20 -12.70 12.06
N ASP A 383 -15.72 -11.80 12.88
CA ASP A 383 -16.63 -12.13 13.96
C ASP A 383 -18.06 -12.26 13.43
N MET A 384 -18.75 -13.31 13.87
CA MET A 384 -20.18 -13.51 13.60
C MET A 384 -20.93 -13.68 14.93
N PRO A 385 -22.14 -13.09 15.05
CA PRO A 385 -22.93 -13.20 16.28
C PRO A 385 -23.19 -14.65 16.69
N SER A 386 -23.02 -14.95 17.96
CA SER A 386 -23.31 -16.24 18.58
C SER A 386 -24.15 -16.07 19.84
N LYS A 387 -25.24 -16.81 19.96
CA LYS A 387 -26.12 -16.75 21.15
C LYS A 387 -25.43 -17.18 22.42
N THR A 388 -24.46 -18.09 22.33
CA THR A 388 -23.76 -18.68 23.49
C THR A 388 -22.50 -17.92 23.85
N TYR A 389 -21.74 -17.42 22.86
CA TYR A 389 -20.39 -16.90 23.05
C TYR A 389 -20.26 -15.41 22.74
N GLY A 390 -21.36 -14.70 22.42
CA GLY A 390 -21.35 -13.33 21.97
C GLY A 390 -20.93 -13.21 20.50
N SER A 391 -19.68 -13.61 20.20
CA SER A 391 -19.19 -13.73 18.82
C SER A 391 -18.38 -15.00 18.63
N ARG A 392 -18.35 -15.50 17.39
CA ARG A 392 -17.50 -16.63 16.97
C ARG A 392 -16.76 -16.32 15.70
N PRO A 393 -15.52 -16.83 15.54
CA PRO A 393 -14.78 -16.63 14.31
C PRO A 393 -15.36 -17.44 13.15
N VAL A 394 -15.43 -16.79 11.97
CA VAL A 394 -15.75 -17.40 10.67
C VAL A 394 -14.62 -17.04 9.71
N ALA A 395 -14.10 -18.02 9.00
CA ALA A 395 -12.97 -17.84 8.10
C ALA A 395 -13.38 -17.93 6.63
N PHE A 396 -12.96 -16.96 5.81
CA PHE A 396 -12.96 -17.04 4.34
C PHE A 396 -11.59 -17.48 3.88
N LEU A 397 -11.54 -18.46 2.98
CA LEU A 397 -10.30 -19.04 2.49
C LEU A 397 -10.20 -18.91 0.97
N GLN A 398 -9.01 -18.53 0.50
CA GLN A 398 -8.61 -18.61 -0.90
C GLN A 398 -7.40 -19.54 -0.99
N GLY A 399 -7.52 -20.59 -1.77
CA GLY A 399 -6.44 -21.57 -1.88
C GLY A 399 -6.52 -22.40 -3.14
N GLN A 400 -5.55 -23.30 -3.28
CA GLN A 400 -5.42 -24.22 -4.41
C GLN A 400 -6.08 -25.59 -4.13
N LYS A 401 -6.35 -25.88 -2.86
CA LYS A 401 -6.93 -27.13 -2.39
C LYS A 401 -8.23 -26.84 -1.65
N ASN A 402 -9.25 -27.64 -1.90
CA ASN A 402 -10.43 -27.70 -1.04
C ASN A 402 -10.07 -28.57 0.15
N TYR A 403 -10.03 -27.96 1.32
CA TYR A 403 -9.83 -28.69 2.57
C TYR A 403 -11.18 -29.04 3.18
N ASP A 404 -11.25 -30.27 3.70
CA ASP A 404 -12.34 -30.67 4.59
C ASP A 404 -12.26 -29.87 5.91
N ASP A 405 -13.39 -29.40 6.41
CA ASP A 405 -13.48 -28.61 7.65
C ASP A 405 -12.89 -29.35 8.85
N LEU A 406 -13.04 -30.68 8.91
CA LEU A 406 -12.49 -31.49 9.99
C LEU A 406 -10.94 -31.50 9.97
N ILE A 407 -10.37 -31.55 8.77
CA ILE A 407 -8.91 -31.48 8.59
C ILE A 407 -8.40 -30.09 9.02
N LEU A 408 -9.06 -29.01 8.58
CA LEU A 408 -8.68 -27.66 8.98
C LEU A 408 -8.75 -27.48 10.48
N ARG A 409 -9.82 -27.90 11.14
CA ARG A 409 -9.98 -27.83 12.59
C ARG A 409 -8.88 -28.59 13.32
N LYS A 410 -8.52 -29.79 12.84
CA LYS A 410 -7.45 -30.59 13.41
C LYS A 410 -6.10 -29.86 13.32
N LEU A 411 -5.73 -29.36 12.13
CA LEU A 411 -4.48 -28.64 11.93
C LEU A 411 -4.41 -27.36 12.77
N LEU A 412 -5.51 -26.62 12.85
CA LEU A 412 -5.58 -25.41 13.66
C LEU A 412 -5.48 -25.69 15.15
N SER A 413 -6.03 -26.82 15.63
CA SER A 413 -5.99 -27.20 17.05
C SER A 413 -4.58 -27.48 17.59
N GLU A 414 -3.59 -27.65 16.71
CA GLU A 414 -2.20 -27.81 17.10
C GLU A 414 -1.59 -26.50 17.64
N ASN A 415 -2.10 -25.35 17.21
CA ASN A 415 -1.52 -24.04 17.52
C ASN A 415 -2.52 -23.02 18.08
N LEU A 416 -3.83 -23.30 18.05
CA LEU A 416 -4.89 -22.40 18.46
C LEU A 416 -5.74 -23.00 19.60
N THR A 417 -6.25 -22.11 20.45
CA THR A 417 -7.23 -22.51 21.48
C THR A 417 -8.61 -22.81 20.86
N PRO A 418 -9.49 -23.57 21.53
CA PRO A 418 -10.82 -23.90 21.00
C PRO A 418 -11.66 -22.66 20.62
N PHE A 419 -11.52 -21.55 21.33
CA PHE A 419 -12.26 -20.31 21.03
C PHE A 419 -11.76 -19.59 19.77
N GLN A 420 -10.52 -19.87 19.35
CA GLN A 420 -9.90 -19.31 18.14
C GLN A 420 -10.21 -20.13 16.89
N ILE A 421 -10.65 -21.40 17.04
CA ILE A 421 -10.97 -22.24 15.87
C ILE A 421 -12.28 -21.74 15.23
N PRO A 422 -12.27 -21.42 13.92
CA PRO A 422 -13.48 -20.98 13.24
C PRO A 422 -14.61 -21.98 13.29
N ASP A 423 -15.83 -21.48 13.53
CA ASP A 423 -17.04 -22.33 13.50
C ASP A 423 -17.41 -22.71 12.07
N VAL A 424 -17.10 -21.86 11.10
CA VAL A 424 -17.41 -22.06 9.68
C VAL A 424 -16.22 -21.63 8.83
N PHE A 425 -15.92 -22.43 7.81
CA PHE A 425 -15.00 -22.09 6.73
C PHE A 425 -15.78 -21.85 5.45
N LEU A 426 -15.55 -20.72 4.81
CA LEU A 426 -16.25 -20.29 3.60
C LEU A 426 -15.24 -20.08 2.48
N ASP A 427 -15.62 -20.40 1.25
CA ASP A 427 -14.85 -20.09 0.07
C ASP A 427 -14.76 -18.57 -0.13
N TRP A 428 -13.64 -18.14 -0.69
CA TRP A 428 -13.43 -16.75 -1.08
C TRP A 428 -14.55 -16.25 -1.99
N PRO A 429 -15.08 -15.04 -1.75
CA PRO A 429 -16.33 -14.61 -2.39
C PRO A 429 -16.29 -14.55 -3.93
N SER A 430 -15.22 -13.99 -4.49
CA SER A 430 -14.95 -13.93 -5.93
C SER A 430 -13.51 -13.46 -6.19
N GLN A 431 -13.04 -13.53 -7.44
CA GLN A 431 -11.70 -13.04 -7.82
C GLN A 431 -11.56 -11.50 -7.67
N GLU A 432 -12.65 -10.77 -7.67
CA GLU A 432 -12.66 -9.31 -7.48
C GLU A 432 -12.49 -8.90 -6.00
N PHE A 433 -12.81 -9.80 -5.07
CA PHE A 433 -12.58 -9.59 -3.65
C PHE A 433 -11.07 -9.65 -3.35
N SER A 434 -10.61 -8.67 -2.58
CA SER A 434 -9.22 -8.57 -2.12
C SER A 434 -9.18 -8.44 -0.60
N LEU A 435 -8.02 -8.62 0.00
CA LEU A 435 -7.78 -8.31 1.42
C LEU A 435 -8.07 -6.85 1.79
N LYS A 436 -8.24 -5.96 0.80
CA LYS A 436 -8.64 -4.56 0.97
C LYS A 436 -10.15 -4.35 0.89
N SER A 437 -10.94 -5.41 0.56
CA SER A 437 -12.40 -5.37 0.69
C SER A 437 -12.77 -5.15 2.15
N SER A 438 -13.86 -4.42 2.41
CA SER A 438 -14.22 -4.10 3.78
C SER A 438 -14.67 -5.35 4.55
N LEU A 439 -14.33 -5.43 5.84
CA LEU A 439 -14.78 -6.53 6.69
C LEU A 439 -16.32 -6.61 6.76
N ASN A 440 -17.01 -5.49 6.58
CA ASN A 440 -18.47 -5.46 6.52
C ASN A 440 -19.02 -6.18 5.29
N GLU A 441 -18.34 -6.11 4.14
CA GLU A 441 -18.72 -6.88 2.96
C GLU A 441 -18.57 -8.39 3.22
N PHE A 442 -17.47 -8.82 3.86
CA PHE A 442 -17.30 -10.21 4.28
C PHE A 442 -18.39 -10.65 5.27
N ARG A 443 -18.74 -9.81 6.27
CA ARG A 443 -19.82 -10.10 7.21
C ARG A 443 -21.18 -10.26 6.51
N GLN A 444 -21.53 -9.39 5.56
CA GLN A 444 -22.76 -9.51 4.79
C GLN A 444 -22.83 -10.80 3.97
N ILE A 445 -21.71 -11.16 3.32
CA ILE A 445 -21.63 -12.42 2.56
C ILE A 445 -21.77 -13.63 3.49
N ALA A 446 -21.10 -13.62 4.65
CA ALA A 446 -21.20 -14.69 5.63
C ALA A 446 -22.63 -14.82 6.15
N GLN A 447 -23.30 -13.73 6.51
CA GLN A 447 -24.70 -13.73 6.93
C GLN A 447 -25.59 -14.40 5.90
N ASN A 448 -25.45 -14.03 4.62
CA ASN A 448 -26.24 -14.61 3.54
C ASN A 448 -25.97 -16.10 3.35
N ARG A 449 -24.68 -16.52 3.36
CA ARG A 449 -24.30 -17.93 3.14
C ARG A 449 -24.66 -18.82 4.32
N ILE A 450 -24.46 -18.35 5.56
CA ILE A 450 -24.76 -19.12 6.77
C ILE A 450 -26.28 -19.21 6.98
N SER A 451 -27.06 -18.16 6.70
CA SER A 451 -28.54 -18.18 6.80
C SER A 451 -29.22 -19.14 5.80
N ILE A 452 -28.54 -19.52 4.73
CA ILE A 452 -29.04 -20.50 3.76
C ILE A 452 -28.78 -21.94 4.26
N CYS A 453 -27.86 -22.13 5.20
CA CYS A 453 -27.48 -23.46 5.73
C CYS A 453 -28.19 -23.81 7.05
N TYR A 454 -29.04 -22.93 7.59
CA TYR A 454 -29.87 -23.13 8.77
C TYR A 454 -31.32 -22.72 8.45
#